data_4b1fe7f31c9b7ca4df36067092442206
#
_entry.id   4b1fe7f31c9b7ca4df36067092442206
#
_cell.length_a   1.000
_cell.length_b   1.000
_cell.length_c   1.000
_cell.angle_alpha   90.00
_cell.angle_beta   90.00
_cell.angle_gamma   90.00
#
_symmetry.space_group_name_H-M   'P 1'
#
loop_
_entity.id
_entity.type
_entity.pdbx_description
1 polymer ?
#
loop_
_entity_poly.entity_id
_entity_poly.type
_entity_poly.pdbx_seq_one_letter_code
_entity_poly.pdbx_strand_id
1 'polypeptide(L)'
;MGMSSWLVVLAVLAVLIYPSVAFSTNNARTLRLPSTGLRLQPGDFSSKSNGIYLPNWGGREPVRMADPDAPPEVDPTRRDPDEPGPEIPVRLPMVDFGGTKMDVNSRLLKDRIIMIGKQVDDNMANVVVAQLLYLANEDPTADITMYINSPGGSISSGMAIFDTMQFIPCDVSTVCFGMAASMGAFLLGAGTKGKRRALPNSRIMIHQPLGGARGQAADIEIQAKEILFVRAQINSYIAEFTDQPVEKIEEDCDRDFYLTPEQAVDYGLIDEVVKTKTSHIKKPAMPQLI
;
A
#
# COMPACT_ATOMS: atom_id res chain seq x y z
N MET A 1 -5.79 29.60 27.24
CA MET A 1 -4.76 28.58 26.95
C MET A 1 -5.21 27.88 25.66
N GLY A 2 -4.62 28.20 24.51
CA GLY A 2 -5.09 27.60 23.25
C GLY A 2 -4.53 28.17 21.96
N MET A 3 -3.38 28.84 21.93
CA MET A 3 -2.78 29.34 20.69
C MET A 3 -1.54 28.55 20.21
N SER A 4 -1.04 27.56 20.93
CA SER A 4 0.20 26.85 20.58
C SER A 4 -0.03 25.57 19.74
N SER A 5 -1.22 24.97 19.76
CA SER A 5 -1.50 23.73 18.98
C SER A 5 -1.67 23.98 17.47
N TRP A 6 -2.15 25.13 17.06
CA TRP A 6 -2.44 25.44 15.65
C TRP A 6 -1.19 25.69 14.80
N LEU A 7 -0.11 26.17 15.41
CA LEU A 7 1.17 26.38 14.70
C LEU A 7 1.85 25.06 14.27
N VAL A 8 1.65 23.98 15.03
CA VAL A 8 2.21 22.66 14.70
C VAL A 8 1.46 22.05 13.52
N VAL A 9 0.14 22.18 13.46
CA VAL A 9 -0.67 21.67 12.33
C VAL A 9 -0.33 22.38 11.03
N LEU A 10 -0.12 23.71 11.07
CA LEU A 10 0.32 24.49 9.91
C LEU A 10 1.73 24.11 9.44
N ALA A 11 2.63 23.75 10.35
CA ALA A 11 3.99 23.34 10.01
C ALA A 11 4.00 21.96 9.32
N VAL A 12 3.15 21.02 9.75
CA VAL A 12 3.02 19.69 9.13
C VAL A 12 2.37 19.81 7.74
N LEU A 13 1.37 20.65 7.57
CA LEU A 13 0.74 20.93 6.27
C LEU A 13 1.72 21.58 5.27
N ALA A 14 2.63 22.44 5.74
CA ALA A 14 3.63 23.09 4.88
C ALA A 14 4.66 22.09 4.34
N VAL A 15 4.97 21.01 5.05
CA VAL A 15 5.90 19.96 4.62
C VAL A 15 5.25 19.00 3.62
N LEU A 16 3.93 18.77 3.69
CA LEU A 16 3.20 17.88 2.81
C LEU A 16 2.80 18.52 1.46
N ILE A 17 2.75 19.86 1.37
CA ILE A 17 2.26 20.58 0.17
C ILE A 17 3.42 21.00 -0.77
N TYR A 18 4.67 21.01 -0.31
CA TYR A 18 5.82 21.35 -1.14
C TYR A 18 6.85 20.22 -1.21
N PRO A 19 6.71 19.25 -2.12
CA PRO A 19 7.82 18.40 -2.49
C PRO A 19 8.75 19.18 -3.43
N SER A 20 10.03 19.23 -3.04
CA SER A 20 11.15 19.65 -3.88
C SER A 20 11.32 21.14 -4.21
N VAL A 21 12.00 21.85 -3.32
CA VAL A 21 12.97 22.83 -3.77
C VAL A 21 14.32 22.11 -3.88
N ALA A 22 14.64 21.71 -5.11
CA ALA A 22 15.93 21.16 -5.44
C ALA A 22 16.99 22.27 -5.29
N PHE A 23 17.95 22.07 -4.41
CA PHE A 23 19.18 22.88 -4.37
C PHE A 23 20.00 22.53 -5.62
N SER A 24 19.95 23.42 -6.61
CA SER A 24 20.85 23.41 -7.75
C SER A 24 22.17 24.07 -7.34
N THR A 25 23.18 23.27 -7.07
CA THR A 25 24.56 23.76 -7.07
C THR A 25 25.12 23.60 -8.47
N ASN A 26 25.08 24.71 -9.22
CA ASN A 26 25.87 24.91 -10.43
C ASN A 26 27.37 24.88 -10.06
N ASN A 27 28.07 23.86 -10.48
CA ASN A 27 29.50 23.91 -10.73
C ASN A 27 29.81 23.00 -11.93
N ALA A 28 29.52 23.52 -13.11
CA ALA A 28 29.98 22.96 -14.38
C ALA A 28 31.45 23.32 -14.56
N ARG A 29 32.36 22.41 -14.21
CA ARG A 29 33.72 22.41 -14.74
C ARG A 29 33.71 21.62 -16.03
N THR A 30 33.77 22.35 -17.15
CA THR A 30 34.02 21.84 -18.48
C THR A 30 35.41 21.19 -18.51
N LEU A 31 35.45 19.86 -18.52
CA LEU A 31 36.66 19.10 -18.91
C LEU A 31 36.67 19.00 -20.43
N ARG A 32 37.54 19.80 -21.07
CA ARG A 32 37.95 19.62 -22.47
C ARG A 32 38.79 18.35 -22.56
N LEU A 33 38.30 17.35 -23.27
CA LEU A 33 39.12 16.24 -23.75
C LEU A 33 39.88 16.68 -24.99
N PRO A 34 41.19 16.35 -25.12
CA PRO A 34 41.93 16.68 -26.32
C PRO A 34 41.53 15.77 -27.49
N SER A 35 41.25 16.37 -28.61
CA SER A 35 41.03 15.72 -29.90
C SER A 35 42.34 15.16 -30.43
N THR A 36 42.62 13.88 -30.21
CA THR A 36 43.60 13.15 -31.00
C THR A 36 42.92 12.42 -32.13
N GLY A 37 43.03 12.98 -33.29
CA GLY A 37 42.59 12.35 -34.54
C GLY A 37 43.49 11.13 -34.83
N LEU A 38 42.90 9.95 -34.71
CA LEU A 38 43.44 8.73 -35.32
C LEU A 38 42.73 8.47 -36.61
N ARG A 39 43.47 8.78 -37.72
CA ARG A 39 43.11 8.45 -39.10
C ARG A 39 43.50 7.00 -39.30
N LEU A 40 42.57 6.05 -39.25
CA LEU A 40 42.83 4.66 -39.60
C LEU A 40 43.00 4.54 -41.12
N GLN A 41 44.12 4.00 -41.55
CA GLN A 41 44.37 3.58 -42.93
C GLN A 41 43.68 2.24 -43.21
N PRO A 42 43.18 1.98 -44.42
CA PRO A 42 42.57 0.69 -44.78
C PRO A 42 43.70 -0.33 -45.03
N GLY A 43 43.89 -1.26 -44.11
CA GLY A 43 44.90 -2.30 -44.32
C GLY A 43 45.16 -3.29 -43.20
N ASP A 44 44.78 -3.02 -41.97
CA ASP A 44 45.09 -3.90 -40.82
C ASP A 44 43.86 -4.61 -40.26
N PHE A 45 43.41 -5.66 -40.94
CA PHE A 45 42.51 -6.64 -40.39
C PHE A 45 43.12 -8.05 -40.48
N SER A 46 43.96 -8.37 -39.45
CA SER A 46 44.27 -9.73 -39.13
C SER A 46 43.69 -10.03 -37.77
N SER A 47 42.45 -10.46 -37.72
CA SER A 47 41.91 -11.12 -36.52
C SER A 47 41.45 -12.52 -36.91
N LYS A 48 42.13 -13.50 -36.33
CA LYS A 48 41.69 -14.91 -36.39
C LYS A 48 40.45 -15.02 -35.53
N SER A 49 39.28 -15.04 -36.16
CA SER A 49 38.06 -15.54 -35.54
C SER A 49 37.75 -16.91 -36.13
N ASN A 50 37.67 -17.93 -35.27
CA ASN A 50 37.23 -19.28 -35.63
C ASN A 50 35.72 -19.26 -35.85
N GLY A 51 35.27 -18.69 -36.95
CA GLY A 51 33.89 -18.75 -37.41
C GLY A 51 33.77 -19.69 -38.59
N ILE A 52 32.97 -20.71 -38.49
CA ILE A 52 32.60 -21.59 -39.62
C ILE A 52 31.70 -20.78 -40.53
N TYR A 53 32.24 -20.42 -41.75
CA TYR A 53 31.46 -19.81 -42.79
C TYR A 53 30.71 -20.87 -43.60
N LEU A 54 29.38 -20.83 -43.59
CA LEU A 54 28.57 -21.59 -44.53
C LEU A 54 28.41 -20.76 -45.84
N PRO A 55 28.46 -21.38 -47.03
CA PRO A 55 28.36 -20.65 -48.30
C PRO A 55 27.00 -20.02 -48.47
N ASN A 56 27.01 -18.76 -48.92
CA ASN A 56 25.83 -17.95 -49.16
C ASN A 56 25.06 -18.47 -50.38
N TRP A 57 23.89 -19.03 -50.19
CA TRP A 57 22.95 -19.41 -51.22
C TRP A 57 21.85 -18.32 -51.32
N GLY A 58 22.05 -17.37 -52.24
CA GLY A 58 20.99 -16.46 -52.66
C GLY A 58 20.64 -15.32 -51.69
N GLY A 59 21.50 -14.30 -51.62
CA GLY A 59 21.11 -12.91 -51.31
C GLY A 59 20.48 -12.65 -49.91
N ARG A 60 20.56 -13.57 -48.97
CA ARG A 60 20.14 -13.33 -47.59
C ARG A 60 21.35 -13.06 -46.74
N GLU A 61 21.26 -12.07 -45.84
CA GLU A 61 22.30 -11.80 -44.86
C GLU A 61 22.62 -13.07 -44.04
N PRO A 62 23.91 -13.31 -43.70
CA PRO A 62 24.29 -14.46 -42.90
C PRO A 62 23.57 -14.38 -41.54
N VAL A 63 22.84 -15.45 -41.20
CA VAL A 63 22.24 -15.60 -39.88
C VAL A 63 23.40 -15.64 -38.87
N ARG A 64 23.58 -14.59 -38.08
CA ARG A 64 24.46 -14.62 -36.94
C ARG A 64 23.90 -15.61 -35.94
N MET A 65 24.62 -16.69 -35.67
CA MET A 65 24.31 -17.52 -34.51
C MET A 65 24.45 -16.64 -33.26
N ALA A 66 23.41 -16.62 -32.44
CA ALA A 66 23.46 -15.91 -31.17
C ALA A 66 24.63 -16.45 -30.33
N ASP A 67 25.37 -15.57 -29.71
CA ASP A 67 26.40 -15.92 -28.72
C ASP A 67 25.70 -16.68 -27.57
N PRO A 68 26.07 -17.93 -27.29
CA PRO A 68 25.43 -18.69 -26.21
C PRO A 68 25.61 -18.08 -24.83
N ASP A 69 26.59 -17.21 -24.65
CA ASP A 69 26.89 -16.50 -23.40
C ASP A 69 26.33 -15.05 -23.39
N ALA A 70 25.70 -14.60 -24.48
CA ALA A 70 25.07 -13.28 -24.48
C ALA A 70 23.78 -13.29 -23.64
N PRO A 71 23.56 -12.29 -22.81
CA PRO A 71 22.27 -12.16 -22.11
C PRO A 71 21.14 -12.06 -23.14
N PRO A 72 19.96 -12.66 -22.87
CA PRO A 72 18.84 -12.62 -23.79
C PRO A 72 18.51 -11.18 -24.15
N GLU A 73 18.42 -10.91 -25.46
CA GLU A 73 18.07 -9.61 -25.99
C GLU A 73 16.61 -9.31 -25.56
N VAL A 74 16.44 -8.45 -24.57
CA VAL A 74 15.14 -8.05 -24.07
C VAL A 74 14.55 -7.05 -25.08
N ASP A 75 13.56 -7.47 -25.82
CA ASP A 75 12.78 -6.57 -26.68
C ASP A 75 12.06 -5.53 -25.78
N PRO A 76 12.46 -4.25 -25.84
CA PRO A 76 11.87 -3.21 -25.00
C PRO A 76 10.39 -2.95 -25.29
N THR A 77 9.86 -3.52 -26.38
CA THR A 77 8.44 -3.41 -26.76
C THR A 77 7.61 -4.63 -26.31
N ARG A 78 8.25 -5.71 -25.88
CA ARG A 78 7.59 -6.92 -25.43
C ARG A 78 7.24 -6.78 -23.95
N ARG A 79 5.97 -6.48 -23.68
CA ARG A 79 5.46 -6.53 -22.30
C ARG A 79 5.53 -7.95 -21.78
N ASP A 80 5.97 -8.08 -20.53
CA ASP A 80 5.84 -9.34 -19.80
C ASP A 80 4.35 -9.68 -19.71
N PRO A 81 3.91 -10.90 -20.10
CA PRO A 81 2.50 -11.29 -19.98
C PRO A 81 1.97 -11.21 -18.54
N ASP A 82 2.86 -11.28 -17.56
CA ASP A 82 2.54 -11.19 -16.13
C ASP A 82 2.63 -9.75 -15.58
N GLU A 83 3.07 -8.78 -16.39
CA GLU A 83 3.11 -7.38 -15.98
C GLU A 83 1.68 -6.81 -15.99
N PRO A 84 1.17 -6.33 -14.84
CA PRO A 84 -0.17 -5.74 -14.78
C PRO A 84 -0.22 -4.58 -15.78
N GLY A 85 -1.15 -4.67 -16.72
CA GLY A 85 -1.36 -3.61 -17.70
C GLY A 85 -1.64 -2.26 -17.01
N PRO A 86 -1.50 -1.13 -17.71
CA PRO A 86 -1.77 0.17 -17.12
C PRO A 86 -3.19 0.17 -16.54
N GLU A 87 -3.30 0.47 -15.25
CA GLU A 87 -4.59 0.60 -14.58
C GLU A 87 -5.43 1.65 -15.32
N ILE A 88 -6.52 1.21 -15.95
CA ILE A 88 -7.49 2.14 -16.53
C ILE A 88 -8.16 2.84 -15.36
N PRO A 89 -8.02 4.17 -15.19
CA PRO A 89 -8.62 4.87 -14.08
C PRO A 89 -10.15 4.69 -14.13
N VAL A 90 -10.72 4.10 -13.09
CA VAL A 90 -12.16 3.96 -12.94
C VAL A 90 -12.75 5.36 -12.83
N ARG A 91 -13.50 5.78 -13.84
CA ARG A 91 -14.22 7.07 -13.79
C ARG A 91 -15.41 6.92 -12.86
N LEU A 92 -15.33 7.59 -11.72
CA LEU A 92 -16.45 7.66 -10.79
C LEU A 92 -17.59 8.47 -11.40
N PRO A 93 -18.86 8.06 -11.19
CA PRO A 93 -20.01 8.84 -11.66
C PRO A 93 -20.02 10.21 -10.98
N MET A 94 -20.37 11.22 -11.77
CA MET A 94 -20.54 12.58 -11.29
C MET A 94 -21.98 12.76 -10.80
N VAL A 95 -22.14 13.38 -9.64
CA VAL A 95 -23.44 13.73 -9.05
C VAL A 95 -23.58 15.25 -8.97
N ASP A 96 -24.80 15.74 -9.17
CA ASP A 96 -25.13 17.15 -8.99
C ASP A 96 -25.54 17.39 -7.53
N PHE A 97 -24.88 18.32 -6.88
CA PHE A 97 -25.20 18.72 -5.51
C PHE A 97 -25.21 20.26 -5.42
N GLY A 98 -26.40 20.81 -5.30
CA GLY A 98 -26.60 22.25 -5.20
C GLY A 98 -26.07 23.05 -6.41
N GLY A 99 -26.15 22.48 -7.63
CA GLY A 99 -25.67 23.11 -8.87
C GLY A 99 -24.16 22.89 -9.13
N THR A 100 -23.46 22.18 -8.22
CA THR A 100 -22.04 21.84 -8.41
C THR A 100 -21.89 20.34 -8.71
N LYS A 101 -21.22 20.01 -9.81
CA LYS A 101 -20.89 18.62 -10.15
C LYS A 101 -19.67 18.17 -9.40
N MET A 102 -19.76 17.05 -8.69
CA MET A 102 -18.64 16.41 -7.98
C MET A 102 -18.71 14.89 -8.16
N ASP A 103 -17.60 14.20 -8.01
CA ASP A 103 -17.61 12.73 -8.00
C ASP A 103 -18.21 12.17 -6.71
N VAL A 104 -18.64 10.91 -6.75
CA VAL A 104 -19.33 10.25 -5.63
C VAL A 104 -18.48 10.21 -4.37
N ASN A 105 -17.15 9.98 -4.48
CA ASN A 105 -16.27 9.94 -3.31
C ASN A 105 -16.18 11.30 -2.64
N SER A 106 -16.04 12.37 -3.44
CA SER A 106 -16.08 13.74 -2.93
C SER A 106 -17.42 14.09 -2.25
N ARG A 107 -18.52 13.51 -2.77
CA ARG A 107 -19.83 13.68 -2.13
C ARG A 107 -19.92 12.93 -0.79
N LEU A 108 -19.43 11.69 -0.74
CA LEU A 108 -19.37 10.91 0.51
C LEU A 108 -18.49 11.58 1.57
N LEU A 109 -17.36 12.17 1.16
CA LEU A 109 -16.48 12.90 2.06
C LEU A 109 -17.20 14.07 2.77
N LYS A 110 -18.12 14.75 2.08
CA LYS A 110 -18.95 15.77 2.72
C LYS A 110 -19.89 15.22 3.79
N ASP A 111 -20.24 13.96 3.69
CA ASP A 111 -21.01 13.25 4.73
C ASP A 111 -20.09 12.59 5.76
N ARG A 112 -18.81 12.99 5.80
CA ARG A 112 -17.76 12.50 6.70
C ARG A 112 -17.46 11.00 6.51
N ILE A 113 -17.61 10.51 5.28
CA ILE A 113 -17.35 9.12 4.91
C ILE A 113 -16.06 9.04 4.11
N ILE A 114 -15.13 8.19 4.58
CA ILE A 114 -13.86 7.85 3.93
C ILE A 114 -13.92 6.41 3.46
N MET A 115 -13.42 6.14 2.24
CA MET A 115 -13.42 4.81 1.63
C MET A 115 -11.99 4.27 1.51
N ILE A 116 -11.69 3.15 2.18
CA ILE A 116 -10.48 2.34 1.95
C ILE A 116 -10.90 1.12 1.12
N GLY A 117 -10.90 1.26 -0.20
CA GLY A 117 -11.41 0.25 -1.14
C GLY A 117 -10.34 -0.50 -1.93
N LYS A 118 -9.06 -0.35 -1.57
CA LYS A 118 -7.92 -0.96 -2.27
C LYS A 118 -6.85 -1.40 -1.26
N GLN A 119 -5.73 -1.87 -1.79
CA GLN A 119 -4.51 -2.10 -1.00
C GLN A 119 -4.05 -0.81 -0.32
N VAL A 120 -3.57 -0.92 0.92
CA VAL A 120 -3.00 0.20 1.68
C VAL A 120 -1.57 0.43 1.21
N ASP A 121 -1.38 1.47 0.42
CA ASP A 121 -0.08 1.97 -0.06
C ASP A 121 0.13 3.43 0.38
N ASP A 122 1.29 3.99 0.03
CA ASP A 122 1.64 5.37 0.42
C ASP A 122 0.68 6.41 -0.19
N ASN A 123 0.22 6.19 -1.43
CA ASN A 123 -0.73 7.11 -2.07
C ASN A 123 -2.09 7.09 -1.36
N MET A 124 -2.60 5.89 -1.06
CA MET A 124 -3.84 5.71 -0.29
C MET A 124 -3.71 6.36 1.09
N ALA A 125 -2.61 6.09 1.81
CA ALA A 125 -2.38 6.62 3.15
C ALA A 125 -2.37 8.16 3.15
N ASN A 126 -1.63 8.78 2.24
CA ASN A 126 -1.57 10.24 2.12
C ASN A 126 -2.95 10.86 1.87
N VAL A 127 -3.77 10.24 1.01
CA VAL A 127 -5.14 10.71 0.74
C VAL A 127 -6.02 10.57 1.98
N VAL A 128 -6.00 9.41 2.66
CA VAL A 128 -6.82 9.15 3.86
C VAL A 128 -6.41 10.06 5.01
N VAL A 129 -5.11 10.24 5.26
CA VAL A 129 -4.58 11.17 6.27
C VAL A 129 -5.04 12.60 5.99
N ALA A 130 -4.95 13.07 4.74
CA ALA A 130 -5.42 14.40 4.36
C ALA A 130 -6.93 14.56 4.59
N GLN A 131 -7.74 13.53 4.27
CA GLN A 131 -9.18 13.52 4.51
C GLN A 131 -9.53 13.55 6.00
N LEU A 132 -8.84 12.75 6.83
CA LEU A 132 -9.03 12.74 8.28
C LEU A 132 -8.73 14.11 8.89
N LEU A 133 -7.59 14.72 8.55
CA LEU A 133 -7.20 16.04 9.03
C LEU A 133 -8.16 17.14 8.55
N TYR A 134 -8.62 17.07 7.30
CA TYR A 134 -9.60 18.01 6.76
C TYR A 134 -10.92 17.94 7.53
N LEU A 135 -11.48 16.74 7.71
CA LEU A 135 -12.75 16.52 8.41
C LEU A 135 -12.66 16.92 9.90
N ALA A 136 -11.53 16.60 10.55
CA ALA A 136 -11.30 16.98 11.94
C ALA A 136 -11.21 18.50 12.12
N ASN A 137 -10.67 19.22 11.13
CA ASN A 137 -10.63 20.69 11.15
C ASN A 137 -11.99 21.32 10.83
N GLU A 138 -12.81 20.66 9.99
CA GLU A 138 -14.15 21.15 9.64
C GLU A 138 -15.11 21.10 10.84
N ASP A 139 -15.16 19.95 11.53
CA ASP A 139 -15.92 19.76 12.76
C ASP A 139 -15.20 18.77 13.69
N PRO A 140 -14.58 19.23 14.77
CA PRO A 140 -13.82 18.37 15.69
C PRO A 140 -14.69 17.49 16.59
N THR A 141 -16.02 17.66 16.56
CA THR A 141 -16.96 16.93 17.46
C THR A 141 -17.78 15.86 16.76
N ALA A 142 -17.86 15.93 15.43
CA ALA A 142 -18.65 15.00 14.66
C ALA A 142 -17.81 13.76 14.28
N ASP A 143 -18.45 12.58 14.34
CA ASP A 143 -17.81 11.31 13.97
C ASP A 143 -17.38 11.28 12.51
N ILE A 144 -16.30 10.56 12.24
CA ILE A 144 -15.87 10.19 10.89
C ILE A 144 -16.15 8.70 10.69
N THR A 145 -16.74 8.32 9.57
CA THR A 145 -16.99 6.91 9.25
C THR A 145 -16.04 6.43 8.16
N MET A 146 -15.25 5.42 8.47
CA MET A 146 -14.31 4.80 7.54
C MET A 146 -14.83 3.43 7.08
N TYR A 147 -15.13 3.31 5.79
CA TYR A 147 -15.52 2.04 5.16
C TYR A 147 -14.29 1.32 4.63
N ILE A 148 -14.12 0.04 5.00
CA ILE A 148 -12.92 -0.74 4.73
C ILE A 148 -13.27 -1.98 3.90
N ASN A 149 -12.66 -2.08 2.71
CA ASN A 149 -12.62 -3.26 1.85
C ASN A 149 -11.21 -3.39 1.27
N SER A 150 -10.30 -3.94 2.05
CA SER A 150 -8.87 -3.93 1.74
C SER A 150 -8.22 -5.27 2.07
N PRO A 151 -7.33 -5.78 1.20
CA PRO A 151 -6.50 -6.94 1.50
C PRO A 151 -5.34 -6.62 2.46
N GLY A 152 -5.20 -5.37 2.92
CA GLY A 152 -4.06 -4.89 3.68
C GLY A 152 -3.04 -4.19 2.81
N GLY A 153 -1.77 -4.24 3.18
CA GLY A 153 -0.68 -3.61 2.42
C GLY A 153 0.47 -3.14 3.28
N SER A 154 1.05 -1.99 2.94
CA SER A 154 2.20 -1.42 3.62
C SER A 154 1.91 -1.10 5.09
N ILE A 155 2.76 -1.60 5.97
CA ILE A 155 2.65 -1.37 7.42
C ILE A 155 2.86 0.11 7.74
N SER A 156 3.91 0.73 7.21
CA SER A 156 4.19 2.14 7.45
C SER A 156 3.04 3.05 7.00
N SER A 157 2.46 2.77 5.85
CA SER A 157 1.29 3.49 5.34
C SER A 157 0.06 3.29 6.22
N GLY A 158 -0.17 2.07 6.71
CA GLY A 158 -1.26 1.77 7.65
C GLY A 158 -1.06 2.43 9.00
N MET A 159 0.17 2.44 9.53
CA MET A 159 0.48 3.12 10.79
C MET A 159 0.31 4.64 10.69
N ALA A 160 0.63 5.25 9.55
CA ALA A 160 0.36 6.68 9.34
C ALA A 160 -1.14 7.02 9.41
N ILE A 161 -2.00 6.15 8.84
CA ILE A 161 -3.46 6.30 8.99
C ILE A 161 -3.87 6.11 10.45
N PHE A 162 -3.40 5.05 11.10
CA PHE A 162 -3.70 4.74 12.50
C PHE A 162 -3.32 5.88 13.44
N ASP A 163 -2.09 6.37 13.37
CA ASP A 163 -1.63 7.47 14.21
C ASP A 163 -2.48 8.73 14.01
N THR A 164 -2.91 8.99 12.76
CA THR A 164 -3.80 10.11 12.46
C THR A 164 -5.19 9.90 13.06
N MET A 165 -5.74 8.68 13.00
CA MET A 165 -7.02 8.34 13.66
C MET A 165 -6.96 8.59 15.17
N GLN A 166 -5.82 8.29 15.82
CA GLN A 166 -5.63 8.52 17.25
C GLN A 166 -5.33 10.00 17.60
N PHE A 167 -4.74 10.73 16.63
CA PHE A 167 -4.36 12.14 16.84
C PHE A 167 -5.52 13.10 16.76
N ILE A 168 -6.51 12.85 15.88
CA ILE A 168 -7.66 13.73 15.68
C ILE A 168 -8.63 13.66 16.87
N PRO A 169 -9.37 14.76 17.19
CA PRO A 169 -10.31 14.76 18.30
C PRO A 169 -11.63 14.03 18.03
N CYS A 170 -11.93 13.75 16.76
CA CYS A 170 -13.16 13.07 16.34
C CYS A 170 -13.09 11.58 16.62
N ASP A 171 -14.20 10.97 16.98
CA ASP A 171 -14.32 9.51 16.97
C ASP A 171 -14.31 8.99 15.51
N VAL A 172 -13.59 7.89 15.30
CA VAL A 172 -13.54 7.21 14.00
C VAL A 172 -14.31 5.91 14.07
N SER A 173 -15.50 5.88 13.47
CA SER A 173 -16.28 4.68 13.28
C SER A 173 -15.74 3.89 12.08
N THR A 174 -15.51 2.58 12.24
CA THR A 174 -15.02 1.71 11.17
C THR A 174 -16.08 0.69 10.76
N VAL A 175 -16.20 0.43 9.46
CA VAL A 175 -17.18 -0.50 8.88
C VAL A 175 -16.52 -1.38 7.84
N CYS A 176 -16.42 -2.68 8.10
CA CYS A 176 -15.96 -3.65 7.09
C CYS A 176 -17.09 -4.01 6.13
N PHE A 177 -16.82 -3.92 4.83
CA PHE A 177 -17.66 -4.47 3.76
C PHE A 177 -16.77 -5.27 2.79
N GLY A 178 -17.19 -6.47 2.40
CA GLY A 178 -16.36 -7.36 1.60
C GLY A 178 -15.24 -8.00 2.43
N MET A 179 -14.08 -7.38 2.52
CA MET A 179 -12.91 -7.93 3.23
C MET A 179 -12.15 -6.85 4.01
N ALA A 180 -11.69 -7.21 5.20
CA ALA A 180 -10.65 -6.47 5.91
C ALA A 180 -9.57 -7.48 6.33
N ALA A 181 -8.42 -7.46 5.65
CA ALA A 181 -7.33 -8.41 5.89
C ALA A 181 -6.04 -7.69 6.26
N SER A 182 -5.21 -8.31 7.10
CA SER A 182 -3.88 -7.79 7.46
C SER A 182 -3.98 -6.35 8.01
N MET A 183 -3.27 -5.38 7.41
CA MET A 183 -3.37 -3.96 7.77
C MET A 183 -4.81 -3.41 7.65
N GLY A 184 -5.67 -3.97 6.79
CA GLY A 184 -7.08 -3.61 6.72
C GLY A 184 -7.87 -4.03 7.97
N ALA A 185 -7.57 -5.21 8.53
CA ALA A 185 -8.15 -5.68 9.79
C ALA A 185 -7.63 -4.88 10.98
N PHE A 186 -6.36 -4.52 10.96
CA PHE A 186 -5.76 -3.62 11.95
C PHE A 186 -6.49 -2.27 12.00
N LEU A 187 -6.67 -1.61 10.86
CA LEU A 187 -7.40 -0.34 10.79
C LEU A 187 -8.87 -0.47 11.18
N LEU A 188 -9.50 -1.62 10.90
CA LEU A 188 -10.86 -1.90 11.35
C LEU A 188 -10.95 -1.95 12.87
N GLY A 189 -10.03 -2.69 13.52
CA GLY A 189 -9.96 -2.81 14.99
C GLY A 189 -9.55 -1.52 15.69
N ALA A 190 -8.79 -0.66 15.00
CA ALA A 190 -8.31 0.63 15.49
C ALA A 190 -9.39 1.71 15.60
N GLY A 191 -10.60 1.47 15.10
CA GLY A 191 -11.73 2.36 15.27
C GLY A 191 -12.10 2.57 16.75
N THR A 192 -12.87 3.64 17.01
CA THR A 192 -13.34 3.93 18.37
C THR A 192 -14.17 2.77 18.91
N LYS A 193 -13.83 2.25 20.09
CA LYS A 193 -14.57 1.15 20.75
C LYS A 193 -16.06 1.48 20.85
N GLY A 194 -16.91 0.52 20.51
CA GLY A 194 -18.36 0.69 20.38
C GLY A 194 -18.84 1.18 19.01
N LYS A 195 -17.92 1.56 18.11
CA LYS A 195 -18.22 2.09 16.76
C LYS A 195 -17.57 1.28 15.64
N ARG A 196 -17.06 0.08 15.95
CA ARG A 196 -16.40 -0.82 14.97
C ARG A 196 -17.43 -1.86 14.49
N ARG A 197 -17.67 -1.92 13.18
CA ARG A 197 -18.77 -2.70 12.63
C ARG A 197 -18.32 -3.51 11.42
N ALA A 198 -19.10 -4.55 11.10
CA ALA A 198 -18.93 -5.31 9.86
C ALA A 198 -20.28 -5.67 9.25
N LEU A 199 -20.36 -5.72 7.92
CA LEU A 199 -21.51 -6.27 7.23
C LEU A 199 -21.54 -7.81 7.38
N PRO A 200 -22.75 -8.46 7.34
CA PRO A 200 -22.88 -9.87 7.69
C PRO A 200 -22.06 -10.84 6.83
N ASN A 201 -21.75 -10.49 5.58
CA ASN A 201 -21.04 -11.36 4.65
C ASN A 201 -19.58 -10.95 4.44
N SER A 202 -19.07 -10.01 5.24
CA SER A 202 -17.65 -9.62 5.17
C SER A 202 -16.74 -10.71 5.74
N ARG A 203 -15.45 -10.65 5.40
CA ARG A 203 -14.42 -11.52 5.92
C ARG A 203 -13.35 -10.67 6.58
N ILE A 204 -12.88 -11.11 7.71
CA ILE A 204 -11.84 -10.42 8.46
C ILE A 204 -10.69 -11.39 8.63
N MET A 205 -9.45 -10.95 8.43
CA MET A 205 -8.28 -11.80 8.54
C MET A 205 -7.14 -11.04 9.23
N ILE A 206 -6.60 -11.63 10.27
CA ILE A 206 -5.39 -11.16 10.94
C ILE A 206 -4.26 -12.14 10.70
N HIS A 207 -3.04 -11.65 10.59
CA HIS A 207 -1.82 -12.43 10.49
C HIS A 207 -0.60 -11.57 10.85
N GLN A 208 0.53 -12.22 11.09
CA GLN A 208 1.79 -11.54 11.33
C GLN A 208 2.26 -10.74 10.11
N PRO A 209 3.05 -9.66 10.33
CA PRO A 209 3.67 -8.92 9.25
C PRO A 209 4.50 -9.82 8.33
N LEU A 210 4.30 -9.66 7.02
CA LEU A 210 5.17 -10.28 6.03
C LEU A 210 6.35 -9.35 5.75
N GLY A 211 7.55 -9.90 5.75
CA GLY A 211 8.76 -9.14 5.47
C GLY A 211 9.88 -10.04 4.97
N GLY A 212 10.89 -9.43 4.35
CA GLY A 212 12.10 -10.11 3.90
C GLY A 212 13.31 -9.19 4.04
N ALA A 213 14.48 -9.78 4.23
CA ALA A 213 15.74 -9.04 4.33
C ALA A 213 16.71 -9.51 3.23
N ARG A 214 17.40 -8.57 2.60
CA ARG A 214 18.44 -8.85 1.59
C ARG A 214 19.62 -7.89 1.79
N GLY A 215 20.82 -8.35 1.49
CA GLY A 215 22.02 -7.52 1.58
C GLY A 215 23.18 -8.25 2.28
N GLN A 216 24.09 -7.50 2.86
CA GLN A 216 25.18 -8.05 3.68
C GLN A 216 24.63 -8.59 5.00
N ALA A 217 25.37 -9.48 5.66
CA ALA A 217 24.91 -10.12 6.90
C ALA A 217 24.49 -9.12 7.99
N ALA A 218 25.23 -8.03 8.14
CA ALA A 218 24.91 -6.96 9.09
C ALA A 218 23.57 -6.25 8.73
N ASP A 219 23.32 -6.00 7.44
CA ASP A 219 22.08 -5.36 6.99
C ASP A 219 20.87 -6.28 7.20
N ILE A 220 21.06 -7.59 6.96
CA ILE A 220 20.03 -8.61 7.22
C ILE A 220 19.67 -8.65 8.71
N GLU A 221 20.69 -8.57 9.61
CA GLU A 221 20.46 -8.54 11.05
C GLU A 221 19.65 -7.32 11.49
N ILE A 222 19.98 -6.13 10.94
CA ILE A 222 19.26 -4.89 11.23
C ILE A 222 17.81 -4.99 10.78
N GLN A 223 17.57 -5.43 9.54
CA GLN A 223 16.23 -5.58 8.99
C GLN A 223 15.39 -6.62 9.75
N ALA A 224 16.02 -7.73 10.16
CA ALA A 224 15.33 -8.76 10.95
C ALA A 224 14.89 -8.22 12.33
N LYS A 225 15.74 -7.44 13.01
CA LYS A 225 15.38 -6.79 14.28
C LYS A 225 14.21 -5.83 14.11
N GLU A 226 14.21 -5.04 13.04
CA GLU A 226 13.12 -4.10 12.74
C GLU A 226 11.80 -4.84 12.47
N ILE A 227 11.81 -5.90 11.67
CA ILE A 227 10.61 -6.73 11.41
C ILE A 227 10.05 -7.31 12.71
N LEU A 228 10.91 -7.82 13.61
CA LEU A 228 10.49 -8.38 14.88
C LEU A 228 9.91 -7.31 15.81
N PHE A 229 10.50 -6.11 15.84
CA PHE A 229 9.99 -4.98 16.59
C PHE A 229 8.60 -4.56 16.11
N VAL A 230 8.43 -4.38 14.81
CA VAL A 230 7.14 -4.01 14.18
C VAL A 230 6.08 -5.08 14.44
N ARG A 231 6.45 -6.38 14.37
CA ARG A 231 5.53 -7.49 14.71
C ARG A 231 5.03 -7.38 16.15
N ALA A 232 5.94 -7.20 17.10
CA ALA A 232 5.57 -7.06 18.51
C ALA A 232 4.67 -5.84 18.75
N GLN A 233 4.96 -4.73 18.09
CA GLN A 233 4.17 -3.50 18.17
C GLN A 233 2.73 -3.71 17.64
N ILE A 234 2.57 -4.32 16.46
CA ILE A 234 1.24 -4.59 15.89
C ILE A 234 0.45 -5.55 16.78
N ASN A 235 1.09 -6.63 17.27
CA ASN A 235 0.43 -7.58 18.17
C ASN A 235 -0.06 -6.90 19.45
N SER A 236 0.74 -5.99 20.02
CA SER A 236 0.35 -5.22 21.20
C SER A 236 -0.88 -4.33 20.95
N TYR A 237 -0.96 -3.68 19.80
CA TYR A 237 -2.14 -2.89 19.42
C TYR A 237 -3.38 -3.77 19.21
N ILE A 238 -3.24 -4.91 18.52
CA ILE A 238 -4.37 -5.84 18.33
C ILE A 238 -4.85 -6.39 19.69
N ALA A 239 -3.94 -6.68 20.61
CA ALA A 239 -4.27 -7.09 21.98
C ALA A 239 -5.09 -6.01 22.72
N GLU A 240 -4.70 -4.74 22.58
CA GLU A 240 -5.44 -3.60 23.15
C GLU A 240 -6.83 -3.41 22.49
N PHE A 241 -6.92 -3.58 21.16
CA PHE A 241 -8.21 -3.46 20.48
C PHE A 241 -9.20 -4.54 20.86
N THR A 242 -8.71 -5.75 21.14
CA THR A 242 -9.51 -6.95 21.37
C THR A 242 -9.70 -7.30 22.84
N ASP A 243 -8.98 -6.63 23.75
CA ASP A 243 -8.89 -6.99 25.16
C ASP A 243 -8.40 -8.45 25.38
N GLN A 244 -7.62 -9.01 24.43
CA GLN A 244 -7.03 -10.33 24.50
C GLN A 244 -5.58 -10.27 25.03
N PRO A 245 -5.07 -11.34 25.67
CA PRO A 245 -3.65 -11.43 26.00
C PRO A 245 -2.77 -11.38 24.73
N VAL A 246 -1.62 -10.71 24.84
CA VAL A 246 -0.68 -10.56 23.71
C VAL A 246 -0.18 -11.91 23.20
N GLU A 247 0.02 -12.88 24.09
CA GLU A 247 0.45 -14.22 23.76
C GLU A 247 -0.56 -14.95 22.87
N LYS A 248 -1.86 -14.72 23.11
CA LYS A 248 -2.92 -15.27 22.27
C LYS A 248 -2.93 -14.63 20.88
N ILE A 249 -2.69 -13.31 20.80
CA ILE A 249 -2.58 -12.62 19.50
C ILE A 249 -1.36 -13.13 18.71
N GLU A 250 -0.24 -13.37 19.40
CA GLU A 250 0.96 -13.93 18.77
C GLU A 250 0.73 -15.33 18.19
N GLU A 251 -0.02 -16.18 18.90
CA GLU A 251 -0.41 -17.51 18.43
C GLU A 251 -1.37 -17.43 17.23
N ASP A 252 -2.45 -16.66 17.36
CA ASP A 252 -3.49 -16.54 16.34
C ASP A 252 -2.97 -15.87 15.06
N CYS A 253 -2.05 -14.90 15.18
CA CYS A 253 -1.45 -14.20 14.04
C CYS A 253 -0.27 -14.94 13.39
N ASP A 254 0.19 -16.08 13.93
CA ASP A 254 1.32 -16.83 13.31
C ASP A 254 1.01 -17.27 11.87
N ARG A 255 -0.27 -17.52 11.59
CA ARG A 255 -0.81 -17.87 10.27
C ARG A 255 -2.04 -17.04 9.96
N ASP A 256 -2.53 -17.13 8.72
CA ASP A 256 -3.77 -16.47 8.32
C ASP A 256 -4.95 -16.92 9.18
N PHE A 257 -5.42 -16.06 10.06
CA PHE A 257 -6.53 -16.31 10.95
C PHE A 257 -7.78 -15.59 10.47
N TYR A 258 -8.70 -16.36 9.87
CA TYR A 258 -9.93 -15.84 9.28
C TYR A 258 -11.09 -15.86 10.27
N LEU A 259 -11.79 -14.73 10.35
CA LEU A 259 -12.95 -14.54 11.19
C LEU A 259 -14.19 -14.21 10.35
N THR A 260 -15.35 -14.78 10.72
CA THR A 260 -16.64 -14.23 10.32
C THR A 260 -16.92 -12.95 11.13
N PRO A 261 -17.86 -12.10 10.70
CA PRO A 261 -18.22 -10.91 11.48
C PRO A 261 -18.65 -11.24 12.92
N GLU A 262 -19.39 -12.32 13.11
CA GLU A 262 -19.84 -12.78 14.42
C GLU A 262 -18.65 -13.22 15.30
N GLN A 263 -17.72 -13.99 14.72
CA GLN A 263 -16.47 -14.38 15.40
C GLN A 263 -15.60 -13.18 15.74
N ALA A 264 -15.57 -12.16 14.88
CA ALA A 264 -14.79 -10.96 15.12
C ALA A 264 -15.37 -10.11 16.28
N VAL A 265 -16.70 -10.16 16.50
CA VAL A 265 -17.34 -9.60 17.72
C VAL A 265 -16.92 -10.39 18.95
N ASP A 266 -17.04 -11.72 18.89
CA ASP A 266 -16.64 -12.60 20.02
C ASP A 266 -15.14 -12.47 20.35
N TYR A 267 -14.33 -12.22 19.35
CA TYR A 267 -12.89 -11.99 19.48
C TYR A 267 -12.55 -10.60 20.04
N GLY A 268 -13.48 -9.64 19.95
CA GLY A 268 -13.29 -8.26 20.39
C GLY A 268 -12.68 -7.32 19.35
N LEU A 269 -12.49 -7.79 18.11
CA LEU A 269 -11.91 -6.95 17.05
C LEU A 269 -12.89 -5.91 16.51
N ILE A 270 -14.19 -6.22 16.55
CA ILE A 270 -15.29 -5.30 16.23
C ILE A 270 -16.36 -5.36 17.33
N ASP A 271 -17.30 -4.42 17.29
CA ASP A 271 -18.31 -4.27 18.33
C ASP A 271 -19.69 -4.77 17.88
N GLU A 272 -20.02 -4.72 16.59
CA GLU A 272 -21.36 -5.05 16.10
C GLU A 272 -21.34 -5.59 14.66
N VAL A 273 -22.23 -6.55 14.38
CA VAL A 273 -22.58 -6.95 13.02
C VAL A 273 -23.81 -6.20 12.57
N VAL A 274 -23.69 -5.42 11.48
CA VAL A 274 -24.79 -4.61 10.95
C VAL A 274 -25.93 -5.50 10.47
N LYS A 275 -27.15 -5.25 10.94
CA LYS A 275 -28.34 -5.98 10.49
C LYS A 275 -28.71 -5.58 9.06
N THR A 276 -28.88 -6.58 8.20
CA THR A 276 -29.32 -6.41 6.81
C THR A 276 -30.63 -7.15 6.56
N LYS A 277 -31.25 -6.91 5.40
CA LYS A 277 -32.47 -7.60 5.00
C LYS A 277 -32.35 -9.14 4.97
N THR A 278 -31.11 -9.65 4.80
CA THR A 278 -30.81 -11.09 4.70
C THR A 278 -30.20 -11.67 5.98
N SER A 279 -30.11 -10.91 7.06
CA SER A 279 -29.52 -11.38 8.34
C SER A 279 -30.25 -12.59 8.95
N HIS A 280 -31.48 -12.89 8.52
CA HIS A 280 -32.25 -14.06 8.94
C HIS A 280 -31.81 -15.37 8.25
N ILE A 281 -31.00 -15.31 7.19
CA ILE A 281 -30.49 -16.49 6.48
C ILE A 281 -29.37 -17.14 7.29
N LYS A 282 -29.58 -18.40 7.66
CA LYS A 282 -28.57 -19.18 8.39
C LYS A 282 -27.35 -19.46 7.48
N LYS A 283 -26.18 -19.04 7.90
CA LYS A 283 -24.93 -19.28 7.19
C LYS A 283 -24.37 -20.67 7.51
N PRO A 284 -23.61 -21.30 6.59
CA PRO A 284 -22.86 -22.51 6.90
C PRO A 284 -21.80 -22.23 7.96
N ALA A 285 -21.53 -23.23 8.80
CA ALA A 285 -20.41 -23.16 9.73
C ALA A 285 -19.08 -23.19 8.95
N MET A 286 -18.06 -22.52 9.50
CA MET A 286 -16.69 -22.66 8.96
C MET A 286 -16.25 -24.12 9.05
N PRO A 287 -15.66 -24.69 7.97
CA PRO A 287 -15.03 -26.01 8.04
C PRO A 287 -13.92 -25.99 9.10
N GLN A 288 -13.93 -26.97 9.98
CA GLN A 288 -12.78 -27.22 10.83
C GLN A 288 -11.73 -27.97 9.99
N LEU A 289 -10.55 -27.38 9.84
CA LEU A 289 -9.43 -28.10 9.25
C LEU A 289 -8.98 -29.14 10.27
N ILE A 290 -8.96 -30.41 9.81
CA ILE A 290 -8.49 -31.57 10.58
C ILE A 290 -6.96 -31.54 10.61
#